data_927fa3991ee7c20fc06e2141ce111269
#
_entry.id   927fa3991ee7c20fc06e2141ce111269
#
_cell.length_a   1.000
_cell.length_b   1.000
_cell.length_c   1.000
_cell.angle_alpha   90.00
_cell.angle_beta   90.00
_cell.angle_gamma   90.00
#
_symmetry.space_group_name_H-M   'P 1'
#
loop_
_entity.id
_entity.type
_entity.pdbx_description
1 polymer ?
#
loop_
_entity_poly.entity_id
_entity_poly.type
_entity_poly.pdbx_seq_one_letter_code
_entity_poly.pdbx_strand_id
1 'polypeptide(L)'
;EKALLLLASATPSFESFYKAQNGIIGFSSLTKRYNLQPLPKVITVDLGNEVYSGNSLSISRTLAKEMEENLRRGEQTILFMNRRGHSSYIACPKCKYVYRCPNCGIALNFHASDGLLHCHYCNHTEKAPTSCRDCGTETLRYSGIGTQKVEEQIKKLFPEIRLLRMDADSISGKNSRDEILTAFGSGDYDVLLGTQMITKGLDFPNVTLVGVLNADGLLYSSDFRAYERTFSLITQVTGRAGRAEKQGRAVVQTYSPAHEVLKFAYEQDYTGFYE
;
A
#
# COMPACT_ATOMS: atom_id res chain seq x y z
N GLU A 1 31.83 -7.54 25.73
CA GLU A 1 31.61 -8.61 24.71
C GLU A 1 31.57 -7.97 23.31
N LYS A 2 32.33 -8.52 22.36
CA LYS A 2 32.29 -8.08 20.96
C LYS A 2 31.23 -8.92 20.25
N ALA A 3 30.08 -8.31 19.95
CA ALA A 3 29.02 -8.93 19.17
C ALA A 3 29.00 -8.40 17.72
N LEU A 4 28.73 -9.27 16.76
CA LEU A 4 28.48 -8.89 15.37
C LEU A 4 27.00 -8.58 15.22
N LEU A 5 26.68 -7.35 14.75
CA LEU A 5 25.32 -6.96 14.39
C LEU A 5 25.13 -7.06 12.88
N LEU A 6 24.22 -7.92 12.43
CA LEU A 6 23.83 -8.07 11.03
C LEU A 6 22.45 -7.44 10.82
N LEU A 7 22.37 -6.43 9.94
CA LEU A 7 21.12 -5.82 9.50
C LEU A 7 20.80 -6.36 8.11
N ALA A 8 19.67 -7.04 7.95
CA ALA A 8 19.23 -7.60 6.67
C ALA A 8 17.90 -6.96 6.24
N SER A 9 17.84 -6.44 5.03
CA SER A 9 16.64 -5.85 4.44
C SER A 9 16.73 -5.86 2.92
N ALA A 10 15.60 -6.03 2.22
CA ALA A 10 15.51 -5.77 0.78
C ALA A 10 15.42 -4.27 0.47
N THR A 11 15.01 -3.47 1.47
CA THR A 11 14.79 -2.03 1.38
C THR A 11 15.40 -1.39 2.63
N PRO A 12 16.74 -1.29 2.73
CA PRO A 12 17.41 -0.66 3.88
C PRO A 12 16.98 0.81 4.00
N SER A 13 17.11 1.40 5.19
CA SER A 13 16.89 2.84 5.32
C SER A 13 18.00 3.61 4.59
N PHE A 14 17.67 4.81 4.10
CA PHE A 14 18.63 5.67 3.41
C PHE A 14 19.87 5.93 4.27
N GLU A 15 19.70 6.12 5.58
CA GLU A 15 20.84 6.31 6.49
C GLU A 15 21.74 5.08 6.57
N SER A 16 21.15 3.89 6.60
CA SER A 16 21.93 2.63 6.64
C SER A 16 22.66 2.40 5.33
N PHE A 17 21.99 2.65 4.20
CA PHE A 17 22.59 2.51 2.89
C PHE A 17 23.70 3.54 2.66
N TYR A 18 23.50 4.80 3.04
CA TYR A 18 24.52 5.84 3.02
C TYR A 18 25.77 5.43 3.82
N LYS A 19 25.59 4.91 5.04
CA LYS A 19 26.71 4.43 5.87
C LYS A 19 27.45 3.26 5.21
N ALA A 20 26.72 2.37 4.53
CA ALA A 20 27.30 1.26 3.80
C ALA A 20 28.12 1.72 2.59
N GLN A 21 27.58 2.63 1.79
CA GLN A 21 28.29 3.21 0.64
C GLN A 21 29.57 3.98 1.02
N ASN A 22 29.55 4.64 2.18
CA ASN A 22 30.72 5.38 2.69
C ASN A 22 31.67 4.53 3.54
N GLY A 23 31.49 3.20 3.57
CA GLY A 23 32.37 2.28 4.29
C GLY A 23 32.32 2.36 5.80
N ILE A 24 31.32 3.04 6.39
CA ILE A 24 31.15 3.16 7.84
C ILE A 24 30.67 1.82 8.43
N ILE A 25 29.89 1.06 7.67
CA ILE A 25 29.49 -0.32 7.98
C ILE A 25 29.79 -1.23 6.80
N GLY A 26 30.05 -2.52 7.08
CA GLY A 26 30.24 -3.52 6.03
C GLY A 26 28.96 -3.70 5.22
N PHE A 27 29.08 -3.95 3.91
CA PHE A 27 27.95 -4.14 3.02
C PHE A 27 28.10 -5.41 2.20
N SER A 28 27.00 -6.16 2.10
CA SER A 28 26.91 -7.34 1.22
C SER A 28 25.56 -7.33 0.53
N SER A 29 25.53 -7.51 -0.78
CA SER A 29 24.31 -7.51 -1.60
C SER A 29 24.01 -8.90 -2.15
N LEU A 30 22.79 -9.37 -1.95
CA LEU A 30 22.27 -10.58 -2.57
C LEU A 30 21.47 -10.17 -3.81
N THR A 31 22.05 -10.32 -4.99
CA THR A 31 21.47 -9.84 -6.26
C THR A 31 20.54 -10.85 -6.93
N LYS A 32 20.48 -12.10 -6.44
CA LYS A 32 19.64 -13.14 -7.02
C LYS A 32 18.63 -13.65 -6.01
N ARG A 33 17.40 -13.89 -6.46
CA ARG A 33 16.38 -14.58 -5.66
C ARG A 33 16.77 -16.03 -5.45
N TYR A 34 16.46 -16.59 -4.28
CA TYR A 34 16.81 -17.97 -3.91
C TYR A 34 16.36 -19.01 -4.95
N ASN A 35 15.14 -18.89 -5.45
CA ASN A 35 14.54 -19.85 -6.39
C ASN A 35 14.58 -19.36 -7.86
N LEU A 36 15.31 -18.29 -8.17
CA LEU A 36 15.41 -17.65 -9.50
C LEU A 36 14.05 -17.24 -10.12
N GLN A 37 12.98 -17.24 -9.34
CA GLN A 37 11.66 -16.86 -9.82
C GLN A 37 11.61 -15.36 -10.22
N PRO A 38 10.94 -15.02 -11.32
CA PRO A 38 10.79 -13.64 -11.75
C PRO A 38 10.01 -12.81 -10.71
N LEU A 39 10.18 -11.51 -10.78
CA LEU A 39 9.37 -10.60 -9.99
C LEU A 39 7.88 -10.75 -10.37
N PRO A 40 6.94 -10.52 -9.44
CA PRO A 40 5.53 -10.51 -9.74
C PRO A 40 5.22 -9.49 -10.82
N LYS A 41 4.30 -9.81 -11.72
CA LYS A 41 3.79 -8.85 -12.69
C LYS A 41 2.95 -7.79 -11.95
N VAL A 42 3.34 -6.52 -12.05
CA VAL A 42 2.61 -5.41 -11.46
C VAL A 42 1.67 -4.78 -12.49
N ILE A 43 0.41 -4.65 -12.11
CA ILE A 43 -0.65 -3.99 -12.88
C ILE A 43 -1.02 -2.72 -12.11
N THR A 44 -0.80 -1.56 -12.70
CA THR A 44 -1.16 -0.27 -12.12
C THR A 44 -2.55 0.15 -12.58
N VAL A 45 -3.40 0.55 -11.64
CA VAL A 45 -4.76 1.02 -11.93
C VAL A 45 -4.89 2.48 -11.53
N ASP A 46 -5.29 3.34 -12.47
CA ASP A 46 -5.64 4.73 -12.20
C ASP A 46 -7.04 4.81 -11.60
N LEU A 47 -7.12 5.04 -10.30
CA LEU A 47 -8.38 5.24 -9.57
C LEU A 47 -9.17 6.46 -10.06
N GLY A 48 -8.53 7.47 -10.63
CA GLY A 48 -9.22 8.60 -11.25
C GLY A 48 -10.07 8.13 -12.43
N ASN A 49 -9.50 7.32 -13.31
CA ASN A 49 -10.21 6.75 -14.46
C ASN A 49 -11.36 5.82 -14.03
N GLU A 50 -11.17 5.04 -12.96
CA GLU A 50 -12.24 4.19 -12.38
C GLU A 50 -13.44 5.05 -11.94
N VAL A 51 -13.18 6.17 -11.24
CA VAL A 51 -14.23 7.10 -10.81
C VAL A 51 -14.95 7.74 -11.98
N TYR A 52 -14.23 8.22 -12.99
CA TYR A 52 -14.84 8.83 -14.18
C TYR A 52 -15.66 7.84 -14.99
N SER A 53 -15.30 6.57 -14.98
CA SER A 53 -16.07 5.50 -15.63
C SER A 53 -17.19 4.92 -14.73
N GLY A 54 -17.51 5.59 -13.61
CA GLY A 54 -18.65 5.27 -12.75
C GLY A 54 -18.36 4.23 -11.65
N ASN A 55 -17.11 3.79 -11.47
CA ASN A 55 -16.76 2.93 -10.35
C ASN A 55 -16.34 3.77 -9.13
N SER A 56 -17.22 3.84 -8.13
CA SER A 56 -16.96 4.53 -6.86
C SER A 56 -16.47 3.61 -5.74
N LEU A 57 -16.28 2.32 -6.01
CA LEU A 57 -15.83 1.35 -5.03
C LEU A 57 -14.32 1.49 -4.76
N SER A 58 -13.88 0.93 -3.64
CA SER A 58 -12.45 0.83 -3.30
C SER A 58 -11.73 -0.26 -4.08
N ILE A 59 -12.50 -1.14 -4.73
CA ILE A 59 -12.02 -2.24 -5.57
C ILE A 59 -12.23 -1.83 -7.02
N SER A 60 -11.15 -1.72 -7.78
CA SER A 60 -11.21 -1.45 -9.21
C SER A 60 -11.76 -2.66 -9.98
N ARG A 61 -12.29 -2.43 -11.18
CA ARG A 61 -12.73 -3.52 -12.06
C ARG A 61 -11.62 -4.50 -12.37
N THR A 62 -10.40 -4.00 -12.57
CA THR A 62 -9.21 -4.82 -12.80
C THR A 62 -8.92 -5.71 -11.60
N LEU A 63 -8.90 -5.16 -10.38
CA LEU A 63 -8.66 -5.95 -9.18
C LEU A 63 -9.76 -6.96 -8.93
N ALA A 64 -11.03 -6.59 -9.14
CA ALA A 64 -12.16 -7.51 -9.01
C ALA A 64 -12.04 -8.70 -9.97
N LYS A 65 -11.67 -8.44 -11.24
CA LYS A 65 -11.43 -9.49 -12.23
C LYS A 65 -10.30 -10.44 -11.83
N GLU A 66 -9.18 -9.91 -11.37
CA GLU A 66 -8.04 -10.71 -10.90
C GLU A 66 -8.39 -11.55 -9.65
N MET A 67 -9.19 -10.99 -8.75
CA MET A 67 -9.71 -11.73 -7.58
C MET A 67 -10.64 -12.87 -7.99
N GLU A 68 -11.56 -12.62 -8.93
CA GLU A 68 -12.46 -13.65 -9.46
C GLU A 68 -11.68 -14.81 -10.11
N GLU A 69 -10.64 -14.49 -10.87
CA GLU A 69 -9.76 -15.48 -11.46
C GLU A 69 -9.02 -16.31 -10.41
N ASN A 70 -8.52 -15.66 -9.33
CA ASN A 70 -7.89 -16.36 -8.21
C ASN A 70 -8.86 -17.31 -7.50
N LEU A 71 -10.09 -16.85 -7.22
CA LEU A 71 -11.13 -17.70 -6.62
C LEU A 71 -11.42 -18.93 -7.46
N ARG A 72 -11.56 -18.77 -8.80
CA ARG A 72 -11.78 -19.91 -9.71
C ARG A 72 -10.63 -20.91 -9.73
N ARG A 73 -9.38 -20.45 -9.47
CA ARG A 73 -8.19 -21.32 -9.37
C ARG A 73 -7.99 -21.92 -7.98
N GLY A 74 -8.79 -21.56 -7.00
CA GLY A 74 -8.56 -21.93 -5.61
C GLY A 74 -7.29 -21.31 -5.03
N GLU A 75 -6.87 -20.16 -5.54
CA GLU A 75 -5.68 -19.42 -5.13
C GLU A 75 -6.04 -18.28 -4.18
N GLN A 76 -5.10 -17.93 -3.30
CA GLN A 76 -5.34 -16.93 -2.26
C GLN A 76 -4.92 -15.54 -2.69
N THR A 77 -5.61 -14.53 -2.14
CA THR A 77 -5.35 -13.11 -2.38
C THR A 77 -5.03 -12.39 -1.08
N ILE A 78 -4.01 -11.54 -1.10
CA ILE A 78 -3.76 -10.56 -0.04
C ILE A 78 -4.19 -9.18 -0.52
N LEU A 79 -5.04 -8.51 0.24
CA LEU A 79 -5.43 -7.11 0.02
C LEU A 79 -4.79 -6.22 1.08
N PHE A 80 -3.91 -5.36 0.62
CA PHE A 80 -3.21 -4.41 1.47
C PHE A 80 -3.89 -3.04 1.43
N MET A 81 -4.13 -2.50 2.62
CA MET A 81 -4.60 -1.13 2.78
C MET A 81 -3.72 -0.39 3.80
N ASN A 82 -3.27 0.81 3.45
CA ASN A 82 -2.57 1.64 4.42
C ASN A 82 -3.59 2.28 5.38
N ARG A 83 -3.69 1.74 6.60
CA ARG A 83 -4.45 2.36 7.68
C ARG A 83 -3.47 2.83 8.76
N ARG A 84 -3.01 4.07 8.67
CA ARG A 84 -2.51 4.79 9.84
C ARG A 84 -3.26 6.09 9.94
N GLY A 85 -4.06 6.20 11.02
CA GLY A 85 -4.66 7.44 11.49
C GLY A 85 -5.66 8.09 10.52
N HIS A 86 -6.33 9.11 11.00
CA HIS A 86 -7.28 9.95 10.28
C HIS A 86 -6.63 10.89 9.24
N SER A 87 -5.51 10.49 8.61
CA SER A 87 -4.84 11.30 7.60
C SER A 87 -5.61 11.27 6.30
N SER A 88 -6.63 12.10 6.23
CA SER A 88 -7.42 12.31 5.02
C SER A 88 -6.78 13.44 4.23
N TYR A 89 -5.80 13.15 3.37
CA TYR A 89 -5.36 14.17 2.41
C TYR A 89 -6.46 14.42 1.37
N ILE A 90 -6.46 15.61 0.79
CA ILE A 90 -7.35 15.95 -0.31
C ILE A 90 -6.57 15.88 -1.63
N ALA A 91 -7.15 15.18 -2.60
CA ALA A 91 -6.62 15.12 -3.94
C ALA A 91 -7.71 15.32 -4.99
N CYS A 92 -7.33 15.92 -6.10
CA CYS A 92 -8.17 16.04 -7.28
C CYS A 92 -8.09 14.76 -8.12
N PRO A 93 -9.18 14.03 -8.35
CA PRO A 93 -9.14 12.84 -9.19
C PRO A 93 -8.89 13.16 -10.67
N LYS A 94 -9.14 14.42 -11.11
CA LYS A 94 -8.98 14.87 -12.50
C LYS A 94 -7.52 15.20 -12.82
N CYS A 95 -6.94 16.22 -12.18
CA CYS A 95 -5.57 16.69 -12.48
C CYS A 95 -4.52 16.12 -11.54
N LYS A 96 -4.91 15.28 -10.57
CA LYS A 96 -4.02 14.65 -9.58
C LYS A 96 -3.38 15.64 -8.59
N TYR A 97 -3.83 16.89 -8.57
CA TYR A 97 -3.35 17.90 -7.64
C TYR A 97 -3.59 17.46 -6.19
N VAL A 98 -2.56 17.55 -5.36
CA VAL A 98 -2.60 17.27 -3.92
C VAL A 98 -2.33 18.56 -3.14
N TYR A 99 -3.18 18.86 -2.17
CA TYR A 99 -3.04 20.05 -1.33
C TYR A 99 -1.85 19.89 -0.39
N ARG A 100 -0.83 20.75 -0.55
CA ARG A 100 0.41 20.73 0.21
C ARG A 100 0.59 21.97 1.05
N CYS A 101 1.24 21.83 2.19
CA CYS A 101 1.61 22.94 3.05
C CYS A 101 2.57 23.89 2.34
N PRO A 102 2.28 25.19 2.27
CA PRO A 102 3.17 26.15 1.62
C PRO A 102 4.52 26.30 2.32
N ASN A 103 4.59 25.99 3.61
CA ASN A 103 5.82 26.12 4.40
C ASN A 103 6.69 24.85 4.37
N CYS A 104 6.06 23.66 4.39
CA CYS A 104 6.76 22.38 4.56
C CYS A 104 6.74 21.49 3.30
N GLY A 105 5.91 21.80 2.29
CA GLY A 105 5.75 20.99 1.08
C GLY A 105 5.06 19.62 1.28
N ILE A 106 4.80 19.19 2.51
CA ILE A 106 4.10 17.93 2.80
C ILE A 106 2.59 18.05 2.53
N ALA A 107 1.91 16.92 2.28
CA ALA A 107 0.47 16.93 2.10
C ALA A 107 -0.25 17.40 3.37
N LEU A 108 -1.26 18.26 3.19
CA LEU A 108 -2.14 18.70 4.26
C LEU A 108 -3.16 17.62 4.58
N ASN A 109 -3.53 17.52 5.86
CA ASN A 109 -4.52 16.56 6.34
C ASN A 109 -5.84 17.27 6.65
N PHE A 110 -6.93 16.70 6.13
CA PHE A 110 -8.28 17.18 6.42
C PHE A 110 -8.76 16.63 7.77
N HIS A 111 -9.21 17.52 8.63
CA HIS A 111 -9.83 17.19 9.91
C HIS A 111 -11.34 17.42 9.81
N ALA A 112 -12.12 16.35 9.93
CA ALA A 112 -13.58 16.44 9.85
C ALA A 112 -14.19 17.17 11.07
N SER A 113 -13.44 17.27 12.18
CA SER A 113 -13.90 17.91 13.42
C SER A 113 -14.07 19.44 13.30
N ASP A 114 -13.24 20.09 12.47
CA ASP A 114 -13.22 21.55 12.28
C ASP A 114 -13.36 21.98 10.82
N GLY A 115 -13.34 21.01 9.87
CA GLY A 115 -13.46 21.28 8.44
C GLY A 115 -12.23 21.95 7.81
N LEU A 116 -11.07 21.87 8.49
CA LEU A 116 -9.84 22.52 8.05
C LEU A 116 -8.83 21.50 7.51
N LEU A 117 -7.88 22.00 6.73
CA LEU A 117 -6.65 21.32 6.36
C LEU A 117 -5.54 21.71 7.34
N HIS A 118 -4.87 20.72 7.89
CA HIS A 118 -3.79 20.91 8.88
C HIS A 118 -2.45 20.36 8.37
N CYS A 119 -1.38 21.10 8.64
CA CYS A 119 -0.02 20.62 8.55
C CYS A 119 0.45 20.13 9.91
N HIS A 120 0.73 18.86 10.07
CA HIS A 120 1.22 18.28 11.33
C HIS A 120 2.70 18.59 11.65
N TYR A 121 3.41 19.35 10.78
CA TYR A 121 4.78 19.76 11.01
C TYR A 121 4.90 21.19 11.56
N CYS A 122 4.23 22.15 10.91
CA CYS A 122 4.35 23.56 11.27
C CYS A 122 3.06 24.17 11.80
N ASN A 123 2.01 23.34 11.99
CA ASN A 123 0.69 23.76 12.45
C ASN A 123 -0.01 24.78 11.50
N HIS A 124 0.46 24.91 10.25
CA HIS A 124 -0.26 25.69 9.25
C HIS A 124 -1.65 25.11 9.04
N THR A 125 -2.67 25.97 8.99
CA THR A 125 -4.07 25.58 8.73
C THR A 125 -4.66 26.41 7.61
N GLU A 126 -5.53 25.79 6.83
CA GLU A 126 -6.31 26.49 5.81
C GLU A 126 -7.68 25.84 5.65
N LYS A 127 -8.64 26.58 5.09
CA LYS A 127 -9.99 26.06 4.83
C LYS A 127 -9.96 24.94 3.79
N ALA A 128 -10.75 23.89 4.02
CA ALA A 128 -10.92 22.85 3.03
C ALA A 128 -11.50 23.44 1.74
N PRO A 129 -10.94 23.12 0.57
CA PRO A 129 -11.40 23.65 -0.70
C PRO A 129 -12.73 23.04 -1.13
N THR A 130 -13.55 23.82 -1.82
CA THR A 130 -14.79 23.35 -2.47
C THR A 130 -14.55 22.95 -3.92
N SER A 131 -13.45 23.42 -4.51
CA SER A 131 -13.04 23.12 -5.88
C SER A 131 -11.53 22.98 -5.98
N CYS A 132 -11.06 22.29 -7.01
CA CYS A 132 -9.64 22.12 -7.25
C CYS A 132 -8.94 23.44 -7.60
N ARG A 133 -7.87 23.79 -6.90
CA ARG A 133 -7.07 24.99 -7.17
C ARG A 133 -6.39 24.98 -8.54
N ASP A 134 -6.13 23.81 -9.08
CA ASP A 134 -5.40 23.65 -10.34
C ASP A 134 -6.34 23.61 -11.56
N CYS A 135 -7.40 22.76 -11.53
CA CYS A 135 -8.28 22.57 -12.69
C CYS A 135 -9.73 22.98 -12.48
N GLY A 136 -10.08 23.59 -11.34
CA GLY A 136 -11.41 24.13 -11.04
C GLY A 136 -12.51 23.08 -10.81
N THR A 137 -12.25 21.78 -10.91
CA THR A 137 -13.31 20.77 -10.67
C THR A 137 -13.81 20.81 -9.24
N GLU A 138 -15.13 20.67 -9.05
CA GLU A 138 -15.75 20.59 -7.72
C GLU A 138 -15.67 19.17 -7.12
N THR A 139 -15.29 18.18 -7.92
CA THR A 139 -15.13 16.80 -7.45
C THR A 139 -13.77 16.64 -6.78
N LEU A 140 -13.74 16.76 -5.46
CA LEU A 140 -12.56 16.50 -4.65
C LEU A 140 -12.74 15.19 -3.86
N ARG A 141 -11.65 14.47 -3.65
CA ARG A 141 -11.64 13.22 -2.87
C ARG A 141 -10.91 13.40 -1.55
N TYR A 142 -11.61 13.03 -0.50
CA TYR A 142 -11.07 12.87 0.84
C TYR A 142 -10.60 11.42 0.99
N SER A 143 -9.32 11.19 1.15
CA SER A 143 -8.77 9.85 1.32
C SER A 143 -9.06 9.35 2.75
N GLY A 144 -9.64 8.18 2.87
CA GLY A 144 -9.89 7.58 4.18
C GLY A 144 -11.07 6.60 4.17
N ILE A 145 -10.89 5.42 3.57
CA ILE A 145 -11.88 4.33 3.66
C ILE A 145 -11.39 3.34 4.71
N GLY A 146 -12.25 2.97 5.67
CA GLY A 146 -11.93 1.95 6.68
C GLY A 146 -11.99 0.53 6.11
N THR A 147 -11.23 -0.39 6.73
CA THR A 147 -11.20 -1.83 6.38
C THR A 147 -12.59 -2.47 6.39
N GLN A 148 -13.46 -2.08 7.33
CA GLN A 148 -14.85 -2.56 7.39
C GLN A 148 -15.64 -2.26 6.12
N LYS A 149 -15.55 -1.02 5.62
CA LYS A 149 -16.26 -0.64 4.39
C LYS A 149 -15.73 -1.37 3.16
N VAL A 150 -14.41 -1.65 3.12
CA VAL A 150 -13.81 -2.47 2.06
C VAL A 150 -14.30 -3.91 2.16
N GLU A 151 -14.34 -4.49 3.35
CA GLU A 151 -14.89 -5.83 3.60
C GLU A 151 -16.34 -5.96 3.10
N GLU A 152 -17.19 -4.99 3.44
CA GLU A 152 -18.60 -4.95 2.99
C GLU A 152 -18.70 -4.90 1.46
N GLN A 153 -17.84 -4.09 0.80
CA GLN A 153 -17.80 -4.01 -0.66
C GLN A 153 -17.38 -5.32 -1.30
N ILE A 154 -16.36 -6.00 -0.73
CA ILE A 154 -15.89 -7.30 -1.24
C ILE A 154 -16.97 -8.35 -1.10
N LYS A 155 -17.63 -8.45 0.06
CA LYS A 155 -18.72 -9.40 0.29
C LYS A 155 -19.93 -9.17 -0.61
N LYS A 156 -20.19 -7.91 -1.01
CA LYS A 156 -21.24 -7.60 -2.01
C LYS A 156 -20.84 -8.03 -3.42
N LEU A 157 -19.56 -7.88 -3.79
CA LEU A 157 -19.06 -8.29 -5.10
C LEU A 157 -18.93 -9.82 -5.22
N PHE A 158 -18.58 -10.48 -4.12
CA PHE A 158 -18.31 -11.90 -4.04
C PHE A 158 -18.99 -12.50 -2.80
N PRO A 159 -20.29 -12.86 -2.85
CA PRO A 159 -21.04 -13.31 -1.69
C PRO A 159 -20.48 -14.57 -1.01
N GLU A 160 -19.88 -15.47 -1.79
CA GLU A 160 -19.33 -16.75 -1.29
C GLU A 160 -17.87 -16.66 -0.81
N ILE A 161 -17.25 -15.45 -0.83
CA ILE A 161 -15.84 -15.30 -0.51
C ILE A 161 -15.58 -15.50 0.99
N ARG A 162 -14.61 -16.32 1.32
CA ARG A 162 -14.13 -16.49 2.69
C ARG A 162 -13.06 -15.43 2.97
N LEU A 163 -13.48 -14.30 3.53
CA LEU A 163 -12.61 -13.16 3.79
C LEU A 163 -12.24 -13.09 5.27
N LEU A 164 -10.94 -12.95 5.54
CA LEU A 164 -10.37 -12.72 6.86
C LEU A 164 -9.81 -11.31 6.95
N ARG A 165 -10.18 -10.57 7.99
CA ARG A 165 -9.67 -9.22 8.24
C ARG A 165 -8.63 -9.22 9.34
N MET A 166 -7.51 -8.52 9.09
CA MET A 166 -6.41 -8.36 10.03
C MET A 166 -6.02 -6.88 10.19
N ASP A 167 -6.61 -6.23 11.15
CA ASP A 167 -6.29 -4.85 11.56
C ASP A 167 -6.24 -4.74 13.09
N ALA A 168 -5.91 -3.55 13.61
CA ALA A 168 -5.79 -3.34 15.05
C ALA A 168 -7.09 -3.65 15.81
N ASP A 169 -8.25 -3.41 15.18
CA ASP A 169 -9.56 -3.63 15.82
C ASP A 169 -9.90 -5.12 15.84
N SER A 170 -9.52 -5.89 14.80
CA SER A 170 -9.76 -7.34 14.74
C SER A 170 -8.87 -8.15 15.68
N ILE A 171 -7.66 -7.65 15.98
CA ILE A 171 -6.69 -8.34 16.86
C ILE A 171 -6.94 -8.05 18.34
N SER A 172 -7.55 -6.92 18.68
CA SER A 172 -7.96 -6.63 20.06
C SER A 172 -9.12 -7.52 20.56
N GLY A 173 -9.70 -8.34 19.66
CA GLY A 173 -10.74 -9.32 19.94
C GLY A 173 -10.20 -10.70 20.34
N LYS A 174 -11.01 -11.74 20.12
CA LYS A 174 -10.78 -13.12 20.57
C LYS A 174 -9.62 -13.86 19.87
N ASN A 175 -9.14 -13.38 18.71
CA ASN A 175 -8.13 -14.08 17.90
C ASN A 175 -6.79 -13.38 17.97
N SER A 176 -5.74 -14.14 18.30
CA SER A 176 -4.37 -13.65 18.20
C SER A 176 -3.95 -13.48 16.74
N ARG A 177 -2.92 -12.66 16.49
CA ARG A 177 -2.31 -12.52 15.15
C ARG A 177 -1.95 -13.87 14.55
N ASP A 178 -1.37 -14.76 15.35
CA ASP A 178 -0.85 -16.04 14.89
C ASP A 178 -1.98 -17.01 14.51
N GLU A 179 -3.11 -16.98 15.22
CA GLU A 179 -4.32 -17.75 14.86
C GLU A 179 -4.87 -17.31 13.51
N ILE A 180 -4.99 -15.99 13.27
CA ILE A 180 -5.44 -15.42 12.00
C ILE A 180 -4.54 -15.89 10.84
N LEU A 181 -3.22 -15.83 11.04
CA LEU A 181 -2.24 -16.21 10.01
C LEU A 181 -2.22 -17.72 9.76
N THR A 182 -2.39 -18.52 10.82
CA THR A 182 -2.50 -19.98 10.70
C THR A 182 -3.75 -20.37 9.92
N ALA A 183 -4.90 -19.82 10.25
CA ALA A 183 -6.15 -20.08 9.54
C ALA A 183 -6.12 -19.65 8.06
N PHE A 184 -5.44 -18.53 7.74
CA PHE A 184 -5.23 -18.14 6.36
C PHE A 184 -4.25 -19.09 5.65
N GLY A 185 -3.16 -19.48 6.31
CA GLY A 185 -2.15 -20.39 5.77
C GLY A 185 -2.66 -21.80 5.50
N SER A 186 -3.63 -22.31 6.30
CA SER A 186 -4.28 -23.60 6.08
C SER A 186 -5.28 -23.63 4.91
N GLY A 187 -5.60 -22.46 4.32
CA GLY A 187 -6.53 -22.37 3.20
C GLY A 187 -8.00 -22.23 3.60
N ASP A 188 -8.28 -21.97 4.88
CA ASP A 188 -9.64 -21.76 5.36
C ASP A 188 -10.29 -20.49 4.80
N TYR A 189 -9.45 -19.56 4.32
CA TYR A 189 -9.85 -18.28 3.76
C TYR A 189 -9.22 -18.01 2.39
N ASP A 190 -9.99 -17.36 1.52
CA ASP A 190 -9.59 -17.01 0.16
C ASP A 190 -8.87 -15.66 0.10
N VAL A 191 -9.27 -14.73 0.98
CA VAL A 191 -8.76 -13.37 1.00
C VAL A 191 -8.36 -12.95 2.41
N LEU A 192 -7.14 -12.41 2.52
CA LEU A 192 -6.67 -11.71 3.72
C LEU A 192 -6.65 -10.20 3.44
N LEU A 193 -7.56 -9.48 4.07
CA LEU A 193 -7.60 -8.00 4.03
C LEU A 193 -6.90 -7.44 5.26
N GLY A 194 -5.85 -6.65 5.08
CA GLY A 194 -5.18 -6.10 6.25
C GLY A 194 -4.35 -4.86 5.98
N THR A 195 -3.73 -4.38 7.06
CA THR A 195 -2.88 -3.20 7.06
C THR A 195 -1.40 -3.60 7.12
N GLN A 196 -0.51 -2.73 7.57
CA GLN A 196 0.93 -2.99 7.64
C GLN A 196 1.32 -4.28 8.40
N MET A 197 0.41 -4.84 9.18
CA MET A 197 0.66 -6.07 9.93
C MET A 197 0.84 -7.30 9.03
N ILE A 198 0.29 -7.27 7.80
CA ILE A 198 0.41 -8.36 6.82
C ILE A 198 1.70 -8.28 5.98
N THR A 199 2.54 -7.26 6.18
CA THR A 199 3.74 -7.07 5.35
C THR A 199 4.97 -7.81 5.88
N LYS A 200 4.99 -8.20 7.15
CA LYS A 200 6.16 -8.78 7.81
C LYS A 200 6.00 -10.28 8.07
N GLY A 201 7.03 -11.04 7.69
CA GLY A 201 7.24 -12.42 8.18
C GLY A 201 6.29 -13.49 7.62
N LEU A 202 5.48 -13.19 6.60
CA LEU A 202 4.49 -14.11 6.08
C LEU A 202 4.96 -14.74 4.78
N ASP A 203 4.88 -16.06 4.72
CA ASP A 203 5.10 -16.83 3.51
C ASP A 203 3.92 -17.78 3.30
N PHE A 204 3.11 -17.47 2.29
CA PHE A 204 1.93 -18.24 1.93
C PHE A 204 2.08 -18.74 0.49
N PRO A 205 2.38 -20.01 0.29
CA PRO A 205 2.67 -20.58 -1.04
C PRO A 205 1.51 -20.44 -2.03
N ASN A 206 0.25 -20.41 -1.52
CA ASN A 206 -0.94 -20.29 -2.35
C ASN A 206 -1.36 -18.85 -2.66
N VAL A 207 -0.63 -17.85 -2.15
CA VAL A 207 -0.88 -16.44 -2.45
C VAL A 207 -0.24 -16.08 -3.79
N THR A 208 -1.05 -15.91 -4.83
CA THR A 208 -0.63 -15.55 -6.17
C THR A 208 -1.06 -14.16 -6.59
N LEU A 209 -2.00 -13.53 -5.86
CA LEU A 209 -2.45 -12.16 -6.09
C LEU A 209 -2.27 -11.29 -4.86
N VAL A 210 -1.71 -10.10 -5.07
CA VAL A 210 -1.66 -9.03 -4.07
C VAL A 210 -2.33 -7.78 -4.61
N GLY A 211 -3.29 -7.24 -3.89
CA GLY A 211 -3.94 -5.97 -4.20
C GLY A 211 -3.53 -4.86 -3.22
N VAL A 212 -2.98 -3.76 -3.73
CA VAL A 212 -2.78 -2.53 -2.95
C VAL A 212 -3.93 -1.59 -3.24
N LEU A 213 -4.81 -1.35 -2.25
CA LEU A 213 -6.08 -0.67 -2.48
C LEU A 213 -5.96 0.84 -2.68
N ASN A 214 -4.97 1.46 -2.07
CA ASN A 214 -4.67 2.89 -2.22
C ASN A 214 -3.21 3.16 -1.85
N ALA A 215 -2.34 3.27 -2.86
CA ALA A 215 -0.93 3.60 -2.66
C ALA A 215 -0.71 5.07 -2.28
N ASP A 216 -1.62 5.96 -2.65
CA ASP A 216 -1.51 7.40 -2.41
C ASP A 216 -1.55 7.75 -0.92
N GLY A 217 -2.25 6.96 -0.11
CA GLY A 217 -2.25 7.13 1.36
C GLY A 217 -0.86 6.96 2.00
N LEU A 218 0.07 6.31 1.31
CA LEU A 218 1.48 6.22 1.69
C LEU A 218 2.28 7.39 1.13
N LEU A 219 2.13 7.66 -0.17
CA LEU A 219 2.83 8.73 -0.90
C LEU A 219 2.59 10.10 -0.27
N TYR A 220 1.36 10.35 0.15
CA TYR A 220 0.91 11.64 0.67
C TYR A 220 0.69 11.62 2.18
N SER A 221 1.36 10.72 2.87
CA SER A 221 1.39 10.79 4.34
C SER A 221 2.16 12.04 4.79
N SER A 222 1.78 12.59 5.96
CA SER A 222 2.44 13.75 6.57
C SER A 222 3.78 13.41 7.21
N ASP A 223 4.57 12.54 6.58
CA ASP A 223 5.88 12.09 7.06
C ASP A 223 6.94 12.45 6.02
N PHE A 224 8.05 13.05 6.44
CA PHE A 224 9.14 13.39 5.51
C PHE A 224 9.74 12.16 4.83
N ARG A 225 9.60 10.97 5.43
CA ARG A 225 9.99 9.67 4.85
C ARG A 225 8.86 9.00 4.06
N ALA A 226 7.81 9.73 3.67
CA ALA A 226 6.66 9.16 2.99
C ALA A 226 7.07 8.35 1.75
N TYR A 227 7.99 8.87 0.95
CA TYR A 227 8.45 8.23 -0.27
C TYR A 227 9.28 6.96 0.02
N GLU A 228 10.23 7.04 0.95
CA GLU A 228 11.02 5.88 1.38
C GLU A 228 10.12 4.76 1.92
N ARG A 229 9.14 5.11 2.77
CA ARG A 229 8.17 4.15 3.31
C ARG A 229 7.26 3.58 2.24
N THR A 230 6.85 4.39 1.26
CA THR A 230 6.03 3.93 0.15
C THR A 230 6.80 2.93 -0.70
N PHE A 231 8.02 3.29 -1.12
CA PHE A 231 8.90 2.38 -1.86
C PHE A 231 9.05 1.05 -1.12
N SER A 232 9.50 1.12 0.13
CA SER A 232 9.75 -0.07 0.95
C SER A 232 8.50 -0.94 1.07
N LEU A 233 7.35 -0.35 1.34
CA LEU A 233 6.13 -1.09 1.59
C LEU A 233 5.54 -1.69 0.31
N ILE A 234 5.50 -0.94 -0.80
CA ILE A 234 5.04 -1.46 -2.09
C ILE A 234 5.94 -2.60 -2.55
N THR A 235 7.26 -2.44 -2.48
CA THR A 235 8.23 -3.50 -2.80
C THR A 235 8.02 -4.76 -1.96
N GLN A 236 7.83 -4.61 -0.65
CA GLN A 236 7.61 -5.75 0.26
C GLN A 236 6.27 -6.44 0.01
N VAL A 237 5.21 -5.68 -0.21
CA VAL A 237 3.85 -6.22 -0.40
C VAL A 237 3.74 -6.91 -1.76
N THR A 238 4.18 -6.26 -2.83
CA THR A 238 4.17 -6.88 -4.17
C THR A 238 5.04 -8.13 -4.22
N GLY A 239 6.19 -8.12 -3.52
CA GLY A 239 7.07 -9.27 -3.40
C GLY A 239 6.49 -10.48 -2.63
N ARG A 240 5.26 -10.38 -2.08
CA ARG A 240 4.56 -11.51 -1.44
C ARG A 240 3.86 -12.42 -2.45
N ALA A 241 3.49 -11.93 -3.60
CA ALA A 241 2.84 -12.73 -4.63
C ALA A 241 3.83 -13.69 -5.31
N GLY A 242 3.43 -14.94 -5.51
CA GLY A 242 4.18 -15.90 -6.32
C GLY A 242 5.54 -16.31 -5.75
N ARG A 243 5.60 -16.70 -4.49
CA ARG A 243 6.84 -17.18 -3.87
C ARG A 243 7.12 -18.66 -4.11
N ALA A 244 6.07 -19.44 -4.40
CA ALA A 244 6.18 -20.85 -4.78
C ALA A 244 6.44 -21.00 -6.30
N GLU A 245 5.99 -22.06 -6.91
CA GLU A 245 6.18 -22.34 -8.34
C GLU A 245 5.28 -21.48 -9.25
N LYS A 246 4.21 -20.89 -8.70
CA LYS A 246 3.24 -20.09 -9.46
C LYS A 246 3.71 -18.65 -9.61
N GLN A 247 3.54 -18.09 -10.81
CA GLN A 247 3.86 -16.69 -11.06
C GLN A 247 2.88 -15.77 -10.29
N GLY A 248 3.45 -14.86 -9.51
CA GLY A 248 2.68 -13.87 -8.75
C GLY A 248 2.24 -12.67 -9.60
N ARG A 249 1.12 -12.06 -9.19
CA ARG A 249 0.58 -10.83 -9.75
C ARG A 249 0.32 -9.83 -8.64
N ALA A 250 0.53 -8.55 -8.92
CA ALA A 250 0.20 -7.48 -8.01
C ALA A 250 -0.64 -6.43 -8.73
N VAL A 251 -1.74 -6.00 -8.13
CA VAL A 251 -2.56 -4.89 -8.62
C VAL A 251 -2.38 -3.72 -7.65
N VAL A 252 -1.82 -2.62 -8.14
CA VAL A 252 -1.61 -1.41 -7.33
C VAL A 252 -2.56 -0.32 -7.82
N GLN A 253 -3.51 0.05 -6.97
CA GLN A 253 -4.49 1.09 -7.22
C GLN A 253 -4.00 2.42 -6.67
N THR A 254 -4.00 3.46 -7.50
CA THR A 254 -3.48 4.79 -7.17
C THR A 254 -4.16 5.87 -8.01
N TYR A 255 -4.25 7.08 -7.47
CA TYR A 255 -4.60 8.29 -8.22
C TYR A 255 -3.40 8.89 -8.95
N SER A 256 -2.18 8.42 -8.67
CA SER A 256 -0.92 8.95 -9.19
C SER A 256 -0.09 7.88 -9.91
N PRO A 257 -0.62 7.24 -10.99
CA PRO A 257 0.02 6.08 -11.63
C PRO A 257 1.40 6.37 -12.23
N ALA A 258 1.68 7.64 -12.55
CA ALA A 258 2.96 8.06 -13.11
C ALA A 258 4.00 8.49 -12.05
N HIS A 259 3.70 8.34 -10.75
CA HIS A 259 4.60 8.77 -9.69
C HIS A 259 5.89 7.92 -9.68
N GLU A 260 7.06 8.58 -9.68
CA GLU A 260 8.37 7.94 -9.82
C GLU A 260 8.65 6.88 -8.74
N VAL A 261 8.31 7.18 -7.48
CA VAL A 261 8.46 6.23 -6.36
C VAL A 261 7.76 4.90 -6.65
N LEU A 262 6.59 4.92 -7.28
CA LEU A 262 5.86 3.71 -7.63
C LEU A 262 6.57 2.95 -8.75
N LYS A 263 7.11 3.64 -9.75
CA LYS A 263 7.88 3.00 -10.83
C LYS A 263 9.09 2.25 -10.28
N PHE A 264 9.92 2.91 -9.48
CA PHE A 264 11.05 2.26 -8.83
C PHE A 264 10.63 1.07 -7.94
N ALA A 265 9.51 1.21 -7.21
CA ALA A 265 9.02 0.13 -6.36
C ALA A 265 8.54 -1.10 -7.15
N TYR A 266 7.95 -0.90 -8.34
CA TYR A 266 7.50 -2.00 -9.20
C TYR A 266 8.69 -2.77 -9.81
N GLU A 267 9.74 -2.07 -10.15
CA GLU A 267 10.99 -2.63 -10.68
C GLU A 267 11.90 -3.17 -9.57
N GLN A 268 11.58 -2.86 -8.31
CA GLN A 268 12.40 -3.12 -7.12
C GLN A 268 13.80 -2.49 -7.24
N ASP A 269 13.89 -1.40 -7.98
CA ASP A 269 15.13 -0.65 -8.18
C ASP A 269 15.38 0.28 -6.99
N TYR A 270 16.03 -0.29 -5.96
CA TYR A 270 16.38 0.47 -4.76
C TYR A 270 17.49 1.49 -5.04
N THR A 271 18.46 1.16 -5.91
CA THR A 271 19.58 2.05 -6.22
C THR A 271 19.10 3.29 -6.96
N GLY A 272 18.32 3.11 -8.03
CA GLY A 272 17.75 4.25 -8.76
C GLY A 272 16.78 5.11 -7.91
N PHE A 273 16.11 4.49 -6.92
CA PHE A 273 15.27 5.24 -5.99
C PHE A 273 16.09 6.05 -4.98
N TYR A 274 17.27 5.57 -4.58
CA TYR A 274 18.15 6.23 -3.61
C TYR A 274 18.89 7.42 -4.25
N GLU A 275 19.36 7.32 -5.51
CA GLU A 275 20.03 8.36 -6.28
C GLU A 275 19.09 9.49 -6.68
#